data_e7ec55a66ef048a34e21f693a0afae75
#
_entry.id   e7ec55a66ef048a34e21f693a0afae75
#
_cell.length_a   1.000
_cell.length_b   1.000
_cell.length_c   1.000
_cell.angle_alpha   90.00
_cell.angle_beta   90.00
_cell.angle_gamma   90.00
#
_symmetry.space_group_name_H-M   'P 1'
#
loop_
_entity.id
_entity.type
_entity.pdbx_description
1 polymer ?
#
loop_
_entity_poly.entity_id
_entity_poly.type
_entity_poly.pdbx_seq_one_letter_code
_entity_poly.pdbx_strand_id
1 'polypeptide(L)'
;MKTYTSLDGIQIKVGENAKENDSLTLSSYPREWWMHVDGGPGSHVIICHEENTIPKETKRDAAALVVHHSKPMNTKMSRVNLVRVDQVIKDERIKNHGQVYLDGEVMQLTVFMNKEKERLDRLLKNRRNNYERWTTRIGIRLSFMAREHLANELQ
;
A
#
# COMPACT_ATOMS: atom_id res chain seq x y z
N MET A 1 -8.26 -2.63 0.31
CA MET A 1 -6.79 -2.51 0.54
C MET A 1 -6.03 -3.44 -0.39
N LYS A 2 -4.99 -2.93 -1.01
CA LYS A 2 -4.10 -3.72 -1.86
C LYS A 2 -2.75 -3.89 -1.19
N THR A 3 -2.15 -5.07 -1.37
CA THR A 3 -0.82 -5.37 -0.83
C THR A 3 0.12 -5.74 -1.97
N TYR A 4 1.29 -5.14 -1.95
CA TYR A 4 2.35 -5.37 -2.91
C TYR A 4 3.60 -5.85 -2.20
N THR A 5 4.50 -6.48 -2.94
CA THR A 5 5.82 -6.85 -2.43
C THR A 5 6.88 -6.08 -3.22
N SER A 6 7.74 -5.36 -2.51
CA SER A 6 8.82 -4.60 -3.14
C SER A 6 9.88 -5.53 -3.73
N LEU A 7 10.78 -4.95 -4.53
CA LEU A 7 11.93 -5.68 -5.06
C LEU A 7 12.79 -6.30 -3.95
N ASP A 8 12.85 -5.64 -2.79
CA ASP A 8 13.59 -6.10 -1.62
C ASP A 8 12.81 -7.08 -0.74
N GLY A 9 11.59 -7.47 -1.11
CA GLY A 9 10.77 -8.41 -0.38
C GLY A 9 9.95 -7.80 0.76
N ILE A 10 9.87 -6.48 0.86
CA ILE A 10 9.12 -5.77 1.90
C ILE A 10 7.69 -5.53 1.44
N GLN A 11 6.72 -5.77 2.32
CA GLN A 11 5.32 -5.52 2.01
C GLN A 11 4.99 -4.03 1.99
N ILE A 12 4.17 -3.65 1.02
CA ILE A 12 3.66 -2.29 0.84
C ILE A 12 2.13 -2.38 0.77
N LYS A 13 1.45 -1.70 1.67
CA LYS A 13 -0.02 -1.69 1.73
C LYS A 13 -0.56 -0.37 1.22
N VAL A 14 -1.61 -0.44 0.41
CA VAL A 14 -2.24 0.73 -0.24
C VAL A 14 -3.72 0.78 0.11
N GLY A 15 -4.18 1.90 0.66
CA GLY A 15 -5.60 2.15 0.87
C GLY A 15 -6.29 2.57 -0.43
N GLU A 16 -7.49 2.08 -0.67
CA GLU A 16 -8.22 2.29 -1.93
C GLU A 16 -9.27 3.39 -1.85
N ASN A 17 -9.64 3.82 -0.65
CA ASN A 17 -10.60 4.91 -0.43
C ASN A 17 -10.28 5.63 0.89
N ALA A 18 -10.93 6.76 1.14
CA ALA A 18 -10.66 7.61 2.29
C ALA A 18 -10.82 6.88 3.62
N LYS A 19 -11.88 6.12 3.78
CA LYS A 19 -12.15 5.35 5.01
C LYS A 19 -11.11 4.26 5.24
N GLU A 20 -10.73 3.57 4.19
CA GLU A 20 -9.70 2.53 4.22
C GLU A 20 -8.32 3.13 4.49
N ASN A 21 -8.02 4.31 3.93
CA ASN A 21 -6.79 5.06 4.23
C ASN A 21 -6.67 5.35 5.73
N ASP A 22 -7.73 5.81 6.36
CA ASP A 22 -7.75 6.06 7.80
C ASP A 22 -7.51 4.76 8.59
N SER A 23 -8.25 3.70 8.28
CA SER A 23 -8.10 2.40 8.95
C SER A 23 -6.69 1.86 8.82
N LEU A 24 -6.11 1.91 7.62
CA LEU A 24 -4.77 1.43 7.35
C LEU A 24 -3.73 2.21 8.16
N THR A 25 -3.82 3.53 8.18
CA THR A 25 -2.88 4.38 8.90
C THR A 25 -2.98 4.17 10.41
N LEU A 26 -4.20 4.13 10.95
CA LEU A 26 -4.43 3.96 12.38
C LEU A 26 -4.04 2.56 12.89
N SER A 27 -4.11 1.54 12.05
CA SER A 27 -3.77 0.16 12.43
C SER A 27 -2.30 -0.19 12.23
N SER A 28 -1.53 0.67 11.57
CA SER A 28 -0.11 0.43 11.30
C SER A 28 0.74 0.71 12.55
N TYR A 29 1.91 0.07 12.62
CA TYR A 29 2.84 0.29 13.73
C TYR A 29 3.46 1.69 13.67
N PRO A 30 3.66 2.36 14.81
CA PRO A 30 4.12 3.76 14.85
C PRO A 30 5.43 4.01 14.10
N ARG A 31 6.33 3.04 14.06
CA ARG A 31 7.64 3.18 13.41
C ARG A 31 7.67 2.72 11.97
N GLU A 32 6.56 2.22 11.43
CA GLU A 32 6.45 1.97 9.99
C GLU A 32 6.43 3.29 9.21
N TRP A 33 6.60 3.20 7.90
CA TRP A 33 6.69 4.37 7.03
C TRP A 33 5.38 4.61 6.28
N TRP A 34 5.02 5.85 6.17
CA TRP A 34 3.79 6.32 5.52
C TRP A 34 4.14 7.25 4.36
N MET A 35 3.44 7.07 3.25
CA MET A 35 3.59 7.92 2.06
C MET A 35 2.24 8.43 1.57
N HIS A 36 2.27 9.62 0.99
CA HIS A 36 1.12 10.25 0.35
C HIS A 36 1.61 11.29 -0.66
N VAL A 37 0.85 11.53 -1.74
CA VAL A 37 1.15 12.63 -2.67
C VAL A 37 1.05 13.98 -1.94
N ASP A 38 1.94 14.90 -2.29
CA ASP A 38 1.92 16.24 -1.70
C ASP A 38 0.84 17.10 -2.36
N GLY A 39 0.08 17.81 -1.52
CA GLY A 39 -0.81 18.87 -1.97
C GLY A 39 -2.13 18.45 -2.58
N GLY A 40 -2.60 17.23 -2.38
CA GLY A 40 -3.88 16.80 -2.92
C GLY A 40 -4.41 15.50 -2.31
N PRO A 41 -5.63 15.09 -2.67
CA PRO A 41 -6.16 13.82 -2.24
C PRO A 41 -5.41 12.66 -2.91
N GLY A 42 -5.38 11.51 -2.25
CA GLY A 42 -4.72 10.33 -2.79
C GLY A 42 -4.72 9.17 -1.81
N SER A 43 -4.11 8.08 -2.22
CA SER A 43 -3.97 6.88 -1.40
C SER A 43 -2.93 7.05 -0.31
N HIS A 44 -3.24 6.53 0.89
CA HIS A 44 -2.23 6.30 1.91
C HIS A 44 -1.50 5.01 1.61
N VAL A 45 -0.19 5.03 1.72
CA VAL A 45 0.65 3.86 1.49
C VAL A 45 1.51 3.62 2.72
N ILE A 46 1.56 2.38 3.18
CA ILE A 46 2.37 1.96 4.32
C ILE A 46 3.45 1.01 3.82
N ILE A 47 4.70 1.34 4.14
CA ILE A 47 5.83 0.43 3.99
C ILE A 47 5.96 -0.34 5.30
N CYS A 48 5.76 -1.65 5.26
CA CYS A 48 5.79 -2.52 6.44
C CYS A 48 7.25 -2.82 6.84
N HIS A 49 7.92 -1.80 7.33
CA HIS A 49 9.34 -1.81 7.64
C HIS A 49 9.62 -0.78 8.74
N GLU A 50 10.22 -1.19 9.83
CA GLU A 50 10.41 -0.31 11.00
C GLU A 50 11.84 0.21 11.14
N GLU A 51 12.78 -0.28 10.32
CA GLU A 51 14.16 0.19 10.34
C GLU A 51 14.28 1.67 9.94
N ASN A 52 15.36 2.34 10.40
CA ASN A 52 15.57 3.75 10.14
C ASN A 52 15.87 4.05 8.67
N THR A 53 16.40 3.09 7.94
CA THR A 53 16.70 3.20 6.52
C THR A 53 15.80 2.27 5.72
N ILE A 54 15.09 2.83 4.75
CA ILE A 54 14.30 2.04 3.81
C ILE A 54 15.20 1.65 2.64
N PRO A 55 15.24 0.37 2.23
CA PRO A 55 15.95 -0.02 1.02
C PRO A 55 15.51 0.83 -0.17
N LYS A 56 16.47 1.25 -0.98
CA LYS A 56 16.25 2.20 -2.08
C LYS A 56 15.13 1.78 -3.04
N GLU A 57 15.12 0.51 -3.44
CA GLU A 57 14.12 0.03 -4.39
C GLU A 57 12.73 -0.07 -3.74
N THR A 58 12.65 -0.43 -2.48
CA THR A 58 11.38 -0.41 -1.72
C THR A 58 10.80 1.00 -1.65
N LYS A 59 11.63 2.00 -1.34
CA LYS A 59 11.21 3.39 -1.28
C LYS A 59 10.67 3.85 -2.64
N ARG A 60 11.35 3.54 -3.71
CA ARG A 60 10.93 3.88 -5.08
C ARG A 60 9.68 3.13 -5.51
N ASP A 61 9.58 1.85 -5.16
CA ASP A 61 8.39 1.04 -5.43
C ASP A 61 7.16 1.64 -4.76
N ALA A 62 7.28 1.98 -3.47
CA ALA A 62 6.20 2.60 -2.72
C ALA A 62 5.79 3.96 -3.31
N ALA A 63 6.75 4.79 -3.67
CA ALA A 63 6.49 6.10 -4.27
C ALA A 63 5.75 5.99 -5.61
N ALA A 64 6.13 5.06 -6.47
CA ALA A 64 5.43 4.79 -7.71
C ALA A 64 3.99 4.33 -7.47
N LEU A 65 3.77 3.48 -6.48
CA LEU A 65 2.44 3.01 -6.10
C LEU A 65 1.56 4.13 -5.55
N VAL A 66 2.11 5.03 -4.74
CA VAL A 66 1.39 6.22 -4.25
C VAL A 66 0.84 7.02 -5.42
N VAL A 67 1.68 7.35 -6.39
CA VAL A 67 1.28 8.16 -7.55
C VAL A 67 0.28 7.41 -8.41
N HIS A 68 0.53 6.13 -8.69
CA HIS A 68 -0.35 5.30 -9.49
C HIS A 68 -1.78 5.23 -8.92
N HIS A 69 -1.90 5.02 -7.61
CA HIS A 69 -3.20 4.89 -6.96
C HIS A 69 -3.86 6.23 -6.64
N SER A 70 -3.10 7.31 -6.60
CA SER A 70 -3.65 8.64 -6.32
C SER A 70 -4.19 9.36 -7.56
N LYS A 71 -3.79 8.95 -8.77
CA LYS A 71 -4.21 9.54 -10.05
C LYS A 71 -4.11 11.06 -10.04
N PRO A 72 -2.93 11.65 -9.80
CA PRO A 72 -2.78 13.10 -9.72
C PRO A 72 -3.09 13.76 -11.07
N MET A 73 -3.57 15.00 -11.04
CA MET A 73 -3.91 15.76 -12.25
C MET A 73 -2.68 16.06 -13.12
N ASN A 74 -1.52 16.27 -12.50
CA ASN A 74 -0.28 16.46 -13.23
C ASN A 74 0.41 15.10 -13.41
N THR A 75 0.52 14.67 -14.66
CA THR A 75 1.00 13.34 -15.01
C THR A 75 2.52 13.27 -15.25
N LYS A 76 3.22 14.40 -15.33
CA LYS A 76 4.64 14.41 -15.62
C LYS A 76 5.51 14.19 -14.39
N MET A 77 5.21 14.90 -13.31
CA MET A 77 5.98 14.87 -12.08
C MET A 77 5.06 14.97 -10.88
N SER A 78 5.31 14.16 -9.89
CA SER A 78 4.60 14.22 -8.61
C SER A 78 5.60 14.22 -7.46
N ARG A 79 5.28 14.95 -6.41
CA ARG A 79 6.00 14.89 -5.14
C ARG A 79 5.26 14.01 -4.17
N VAL A 80 6.01 13.19 -3.45
CA VAL A 80 5.48 12.23 -2.47
C VAL A 80 6.10 12.56 -1.12
N ASN A 81 5.26 12.71 -0.11
CA ASN A 81 5.68 12.88 1.27
C ASN A 81 5.97 11.54 1.91
N LEU A 82 7.03 11.46 2.68
CA LEU A 82 7.46 10.26 3.41
C LEU A 82 7.73 10.63 4.86
N VAL A 83 6.98 10.00 5.77
CA VAL A 83 7.12 10.18 7.22
C VAL A 83 6.94 8.84 7.92
N ARG A 84 7.27 8.80 9.22
CA ARG A 84 6.86 7.67 10.07
C ARG A 84 5.36 7.74 10.33
N VAL A 85 4.74 6.60 10.56
CA VAL A 85 3.31 6.53 10.90
C VAL A 85 3.00 7.39 12.14
N ASP A 86 3.88 7.41 13.14
CA ASP A 86 3.69 8.21 14.36
C ASP A 86 3.74 9.72 14.14
N GLN A 87 4.18 10.18 12.98
CA GLN A 87 4.12 11.59 12.59
C GLN A 87 2.78 11.98 11.96
N VAL A 88 1.92 11.01 11.67
CA VAL A 88 0.62 11.25 11.03
C VAL A 88 -0.42 11.46 12.13
N ILE A 89 -1.00 12.67 12.17
CA ILE A 89 -1.94 13.07 13.20
C ILE A 89 -3.35 13.12 12.63
N LYS A 90 -4.25 12.35 13.25
CA LYS A 90 -5.68 12.37 12.99
C LYS A 90 -6.39 12.71 14.30
N ASP A 91 -6.79 13.95 14.47
CA ASP A 91 -7.46 14.41 15.70
C ASP A 91 -8.93 14.82 15.44
N GLU A 92 -9.64 15.15 16.52
CA GLU A 92 -11.06 15.50 16.47
C GLU A 92 -11.38 16.72 15.59
N ARG A 93 -10.39 17.57 15.30
CA ARG A 93 -10.57 18.75 14.45
C ARG A 93 -10.64 18.37 12.98
N ILE A 94 -10.17 17.16 12.63
CA ILE A 94 -10.20 16.64 11.27
C ILE A 94 -11.41 15.72 11.12
N LYS A 95 -12.46 16.24 10.54
CA LYS A 95 -13.73 15.52 10.37
C LYS A 95 -13.78 14.63 9.12
N ASN A 96 -12.97 14.95 8.12
CA ASN A 96 -13.00 14.25 6.85
C ASN A 96 -12.13 13.00 6.87
N HIS A 97 -12.66 11.88 6.39
CA HIS A 97 -11.87 10.67 6.20
C HIS A 97 -10.70 10.92 5.26
N GLY A 98 -9.57 10.33 5.56
CA GLY A 98 -8.36 10.43 4.75
C GLY A 98 -7.55 11.72 4.95
N GLN A 99 -8.09 12.74 5.63
CA GLN A 99 -7.34 13.94 5.97
C GLN A 99 -6.51 13.76 7.24
N VAL A 100 -5.27 14.24 7.20
CA VAL A 100 -4.33 14.15 8.33
C VAL A 100 -3.44 15.36 8.38
N TYR A 101 -2.81 15.60 9.53
CA TYR A 101 -1.67 16.51 9.69
C TYR A 101 -0.38 15.70 9.79
N LEU A 102 0.70 16.25 9.28
CA LEU A 102 2.03 15.68 9.43
C LEU A 102 2.82 16.48 10.46
N ASP A 103 3.31 15.80 11.48
CA ASP A 103 4.10 16.40 12.56
C ASP A 103 5.59 16.17 12.30
N GLY A 104 6.39 17.20 12.55
CA GLY A 104 7.83 17.11 12.42
C GLY A 104 8.34 17.20 11.00
N GLU A 105 9.54 16.66 10.76
CA GLU A 105 10.21 16.72 9.47
C GLU A 105 9.57 15.78 8.46
N VAL A 106 9.30 16.30 7.26
CA VAL A 106 8.72 15.55 6.15
C VAL A 106 9.76 15.41 5.05
N MET A 107 10.10 14.17 4.71
CA MET A 107 10.93 13.88 3.55
C MET A 107 10.08 13.87 2.28
N GLN A 108 10.64 14.30 1.17
CA GLN A 108 9.95 14.29 -0.11
C GLN A 108 10.76 13.54 -1.17
N LEU A 109 10.03 12.78 -1.99
CA LEU A 109 10.58 12.16 -3.18
C LEU A 109 9.88 12.73 -4.41
N THR A 110 10.61 12.87 -5.50
CA THR A 110 10.04 13.27 -6.79
C THR A 110 9.88 12.02 -7.66
N VAL A 111 8.70 11.85 -8.23
CA VAL A 111 8.37 10.70 -9.08
C VAL A 111 8.04 11.20 -10.48
N PHE A 112 8.71 10.64 -11.48
CA PHE A 112 8.43 10.84 -12.89
C PHE A 112 7.82 9.55 -13.44
N MET A 113 6.49 9.47 -13.51
CA MET A 113 5.79 8.22 -13.84
C MET A 113 6.13 7.65 -15.20
N ASN A 114 6.48 8.49 -16.17
CA ASN A 114 6.95 8.02 -17.48
C ASN A 114 8.26 7.21 -17.42
N LYS A 115 9.02 7.37 -16.34
CA LYS A 115 10.28 6.62 -16.09
C LYS A 115 10.05 5.38 -15.21
N GLU A 116 8.85 5.19 -14.67
CA GLU A 116 8.54 4.15 -13.69
C GLU A 116 7.66 3.02 -14.24
N LYS A 117 7.48 2.98 -15.55
CA LYS A 117 6.61 2.01 -16.20
C LYS A 117 7.03 0.56 -15.91
N GLU A 118 8.30 0.24 -16.05
CA GLU A 118 8.80 -1.12 -15.80
C GLU A 118 8.63 -1.52 -14.33
N ARG A 119 8.93 -0.59 -13.43
CA ARG A 119 8.73 -0.78 -11.98
C ARG A 119 7.27 -1.10 -11.66
N LEU A 120 6.37 -0.30 -12.18
CA LEU A 120 4.95 -0.44 -11.94
C LEU A 120 4.42 -1.75 -12.57
N ASP A 121 4.82 -2.07 -13.79
CA ASP A 121 4.44 -3.32 -14.46
C ASP A 121 4.88 -4.53 -13.63
N ARG A 122 6.09 -4.52 -13.09
CA ARG A 122 6.59 -5.58 -12.20
C ARG A 122 5.73 -5.73 -10.95
N LEU A 123 5.44 -4.62 -10.27
CA LEU A 123 4.66 -4.63 -9.04
C LEU A 123 3.23 -5.15 -9.28
N LEU A 124 2.57 -4.68 -10.32
CA LEU A 124 1.22 -5.09 -10.66
C LEU A 124 1.16 -6.56 -11.11
N LYS A 125 2.14 -7.01 -11.86
CA LYS A 125 2.25 -8.40 -12.32
C LYS A 125 2.50 -9.35 -11.15
N ASN A 126 3.43 -9.03 -10.28
CA ASN A 126 3.74 -9.86 -9.11
C ASN A 126 2.54 -9.96 -8.17
N ARG A 127 1.81 -8.87 -7.96
CA ARG A 127 0.59 -8.87 -7.18
C ARG A 127 -0.46 -9.80 -7.80
N ARG A 128 -0.66 -9.75 -9.12
CA ARG A 128 -1.59 -10.61 -9.85
C ARG A 128 -1.21 -12.09 -9.70
N ASN A 129 0.07 -12.42 -9.90
CA ASN A 129 0.57 -13.79 -9.79
C ASN A 129 0.38 -14.33 -8.36
N ASN A 130 0.65 -13.51 -7.35
CA ASN A 130 0.46 -13.89 -5.95
C ASN A 130 -1.03 -14.13 -5.65
N TYR A 131 -1.92 -13.29 -6.15
CA TYR A 131 -3.35 -13.46 -6.01
C TYR A 131 -3.84 -14.74 -6.69
N GLU A 132 -3.41 -15.00 -7.91
CA GLU A 132 -3.76 -16.22 -8.66
C GLU A 132 -3.28 -17.48 -7.94
N ARG A 133 -2.05 -17.49 -7.44
CA ARG A 133 -1.52 -18.60 -6.64
C ARG A 133 -2.34 -18.83 -5.38
N TRP A 134 -2.70 -17.75 -4.69
CA TRP A 134 -3.49 -17.82 -3.46
C TRP A 134 -4.91 -18.34 -3.74
N THR A 135 -5.59 -17.83 -4.76
CA THR A 135 -6.92 -18.28 -5.14
C THR A 135 -6.92 -19.74 -5.61
N THR A 136 -5.89 -20.16 -6.34
CA THR A 136 -5.71 -21.55 -6.75
C THR A 136 -5.53 -22.46 -5.54
N ARG A 137 -4.69 -22.08 -4.59
CA ARG A 137 -4.50 -22.84 -3.34
C ARG A 137 -5.78 -22.94 -2.54
N ILE A 138 -6.50 -21.84 -2.38
CA ILE A 138 -7.79 -21.82 -1.66
C ILE A 138 -8.83 -22.62 -2.42
N GLY A 139 -8.91 -22.50 -3.73
CA GLY A 139 -9.82 -23.28 -4.56
C GLY A 139 -9.59 -24.78 -4.42
N ILE A 140 -8.36 -25.23 -4.47
CA ILE A 140 -8.00 -26.63 -4.23
C ILE A 140 -8.38 -27.08 -2.82
N ARG A 141 -8.07 -26.24 -1.81
CA ARG A 141 -8.36 -26.55 -0.41
C ARG A 141 -9.86 -26.59 -0.13
N LEU A 142 -10.61 -25.64 -0.65
CA LEU A 142 -12.07 -25.60 -0.52
C LEU A 142 -12.72 -26.79 -1.23
N SER A 143 -12.24 -27.16 -2.41
CA SER A 143 -12.72 -28.35 -3.13
C SER A 143 -12.46 -29.62 -2.35
N PHE A 144 -11.29 -29.74 -1.72
CA PHE A 144 -10.94 -30.87 -0.86
C PHE A 144 -11.86 -30.92 0.38
N MET A 145 -12.04 -29.79 1.06
CA MET A 145 -12.91 -29.69 2.23
C MET A 145 -14.38 -29.98 1.87
N ALA A 146 -14.86 -29.52 0.73
CA ALA A 146 -16.20 -29.80 0.26
C ALA A 146 -16.40 -31.30 -0.03
N ARG A 147 -15.40 -31.97 -0.58
CA ARG A 147 -15.43 -33.42 -0.81
C ARG A 147 -15.47 -34.20 0.49
N GLU A 148 -14.66 -33.80 1.49
CA GLU A 148 -14.68 -34.41 2.82
C GLU A 148 -16.03 -34.21 3.50
N HIS A 149 -16.58 -33.03 3.43
CA HIS A 149 -17.87 -32.69 4.02
C HIS A 149 -18.99 -33.53 3.38
N LEU A 150 -19.02 -33.62 2.05
CA LEU A 150 -19.97 -34.48 1.31
C LEU A 150 -19.81 -35.94 1.68
N ALA A 151 -18.59 -36.44 1.79
CA ALA A 151 -18.31 -37.81 2.21
C ALA A 151 -18.84 -38.09 3.62
N ASN A 152 -18.68 -37.15 4.53
CA ASN A 152 -19.16 -37.25 5.93
C ASN A 152 -20.70 -37.19 5.99
N GLU A 153 -21.36 -36.40 5.16
CA GLU A 153 -22.83 -36.32 5.10
C GLU A 153 -23.47 -37.57 4.50
N LEU A 154 -22.74 -38.27 3.63
CA LEU A 154 -23.22 -39.51 3.00
C LEU A 154 -23.03 -40.77 3.87
N GLN A 155 -22.35 -40.63 5.01
CA GLN A 155 -22.21 -41.67 6.01
C GLN A 155 -23.32 -41.58 7.08
#